data_3514706340408bc6ccc49946d3d57910
#
_entry.id   3514706340408bc6ccc49946d3d57910
#
_cell.length_a   1.000
_cell.length_b   1.000
_cell.length_c   1.000
_cell.angle_alpha   90.00
_cell.angle_beta   90.00
_cell.angle_gamma   90.00
#
_symmetry.space_group_name_H-M   'P 1'
#
loop_
_entity.id
_entity.type
_entity.pdbx_description
1 polymer ?
#
loop_
_entity_poly.entity_id
_entity_poly.type
_entity_poly.pdbx_seq_one_letter_code
_entity_poly.pdbx_strand_id
1 'polypeptide(L)' 'MRIAVISGGFDPIHSGHISYLQASATKGEKLIVCLNSDKWLIKKKGKFFLPFKERKSIIENLKL' A
#
# COMPACT_ATOMS: atom_id res chain seq x y z
N MET A 1 3.87 -12.54 -19.03
CA MET A 1 3.15 -12.03 -17.86
C MET A 1 3.62 -10.63 -17.52
N ARG A 2 2.69 -9.72 -17.23
CA ARG A 2 3.02 -8.35 -16.81
C ARG A 2 2.84 -8.25 -15.30
N ILE A 3 3.81 -7.66 -14.65
CA ILE A 3 3.79 -7.47 -13.20
C ILE A 3 3.85 -5.97 -12.91
N ALA A 4 2.87 -5.44 -12.19
CA ALA A 4 2.88 -4.08 -11.71
C ALA A 4 3.41 -4.06 -10.27
N VAL A 5 4.36 -3.18 -9.98
CA VAL A 5 4.95 -3.05 -8.65
C VAL A 5 4.72 -1.62 -8.17
N ILE A 6 4.14 -1.49 -6.99
CA ILE A 6 3.97 -0.18 -6.36
C ILE A 6 4.51 -0.22 -4.94
N SER A 7 4.86 0.95 -4.43
CA SER A 7 5.32 1.06 -3.04
C SER A 7 4.69 2.28 -2.38
N GLY A 8 4.59 2.24 -1.06
CA GLY A 8 4.06 3.35 -0.30
C GLY A 8 3.87 3.03 1.16
N GLY A 9 3.56 4.05 1.95
CA GLY A 9 3.28 3.88 3.37
C GLY A 9 1.85 3.48 3.64
N PHE A 10 0.91 4.03 2.88
CA PHE A 10 -0.53 3.81 3.07
C PHE A 10 -0.95 4.01 4.54
N ASP A 11 -0.59 5.15 5.09
CA ASP A 11 -0.80 5.42 6.51
C ASP A 11 -1.31 6.84 6.75
N PRO A 12 -2.62 7.03 6.90
CA PRO A 12 -3.66 6.02 6.73
C PRO A 12 -3.98 5.76 5.27
N ILE A 13 -4.54 4.59 4.99
CA ILE A 13 -5.05 4.30 3.66
C ILE A 13 -6.38 5.06 3.47
N HIS A 14 -6.60 5.59 2.28
CA HIS A 14 -7.83 6.32 1.97
C HIS A 14 -8.25 6.05 0.52
N SER A 15 -9.39 6.64 0.12
CA SER A 15 -9.98 6.37 -1.20
C SER A 15 -9.04 6.65 -2.37
N GLY A 16 -8.17 7.66 -2.24
CA GLY A 16 -7.16 7.94 -3.25
C GLY A 16 -6.17 6.80 -3.43
N HIS A 17 -5.77 6.16 -2.33
CA HIS A 17 -4.90 4.98 -2.37
C HIS A 17 -5.61 3.82 -3.06
N ILE A 18 -6.89 3.61 -2.75
CA ILE A 18 -7.68 2.53 -3.36
C ILE A 18 -7.77 2.72 -4.87
N SER A 19 -8.05 3.94 -5.32
CA SER A 19 -8.09 4.27 -6.75
C SER A 19 -6.75 4.01 -7.43
N TYR A 20 -5.65 4.38 -6.78
CA TYR A 20 -4.30 4.14 -7.28
C TYR A 20 -4.00 2.65 -7.41
N LEU A 21 -4.36 1.86 -6.38
CA LEU A 21 -4.17 0.42 -6.40
C LEU A 21 -4.99 -0.24 -7.51
N GLN A 22 -6.24 0.17 -7.67
CA GLN A 22 -7.11 -0.35 -8.71
C GLN A 22 -6.55 -0.04 -10.10
N ALA A 23 -6.11 1.19 -10.33
CA ALA A 23 -5.51 1.59 -11.60
C ALA A 23 -4.25 0.78 -11.88
N SER A 24 -3.42 0.54 -10.87
CA SER A 24 -2.19 -0.25 -11.02
C SER A 24 -2.50 -1.71 -11.32
N ALA A 25 -3.52 -2.27 -10.70
CA ALA A 25 -3.92 -3.65 -10.91
C ALA A 25 -4.40 -3.90 -12.35
N THR A 26 -5.05 -2.90 -12.97
CA THR A 26 -5.53 -3.05 -14.35
C THR A 26 -4.42 -3.03 -15.39
N LYS A 27 -3.24 -2.53 -15.02
CA LYS A 27 -2.10 -2.43 -15.93
C LYS A 27 -1.23 -3.68 -16.00
N GLY A 28 -1.48 -4.65 -15.13
CA GLY A 28 -0.70 -5.87 -15.09
C GLY A 28 -1.56 -7.06 -14.71
N GLU A 29 -1.06 -8.25 -14.96
CA GLU A 29 -1.73 -9.49 -14.56
C GLU A 29 -1.54 -9.76 -13.07
N LYS A 30 -0.50 -9.20 -12.48
CA LYS A 30 -0.17 -9.38 -11.08
C LYS A 30 0.28 -8.05 -10.48
N LEU A 31 -0.22 -7.75 -9.29
CA LEU A 31 0.14 -6.55 -8.56
C LEU A 31 0.96 -6.93 -7.33
N ILE A 32 2.12 -6.32 -7.18
CA ILE A 32 2.96 -6.46 -5.99
C ILE A 32 2.97 -5.12 -5.28
N VAL A 33 2.62 -5.12 -4.00
CA VAL A 33 2.60 -3.92 -3.16
C VAL A 33 3.71 -4.04 -2.12
N CYS A 34 4.63 -3.07 -2.13
CA CYS A 34 5.71 -2.98 -1.16
C CYS A 34 5.34 -1.94 -0.11
N LEU A 35 5.05 -2.39 1.11
CA LEU A 35 4.69 -1.51 2.21
C LEU A 35 5.93 -1.02 2.95
N ASN A 36 5.97 0.28 3.25
CA ASN A 36 7.04 0.84 4.05
C ASN A 36 6.88 0.45 5.52
N SER A 37 8.01 0.24 6.20
CA SER A 37 8.03 -0.15 7.60
C SER A 37 7.58 0.98 8.53
N ASP A 38 7.24 0.62 9.78
CA ASP A 38 6.91 1.62 10.79
C ASP A 38 8.11 2.53 11.05
N LYS A 39 9.33 1.98 11.08
CA LYS A 39 10.55 2.77 11.24
C LYS A 39 10.70 3.81 10.14
N TRP A 40 10.39 3.43 8.90
CA TRP A 40 10.46 4.34 7.77
C TRP A 40 9.47 5.50 7.94
N LEU A 41 8.24 5.18 8.38
CA LEU A 41 7.22 6.22 8.60
C LEU A 41 7.62 7.17 9.73
N ILE A 42 8.16 6.63 10.82
CA ILE A 42 8.65 7.46 11.93
C ILE A 42 9.75 8.40 11.45
N LYS A 43 10.70 7.88 10.68
CA LYS A 43 11.80 8.68 10.17
C LYS A 43 11.32 9.78 9.23
N LYS A 44 10.32 9.50 8.39
CA LYS A 44 9.83 10.45 7.41
C LYS A 44 8.84 11.47 7.98
N LYS A 45 7.91 11.02 8.83
CA LYS A 45 6.81 11.85 9.34
C LYS A 45 6.85 12.10 10.84
N GLY A 46 7.72 11.41 11.56
CA GLY A 46 7.80 11.48 13.01
C GLY A 46 6.86 10.54 13.75
N LYS A 47 5.91 9.93 13.06
CA LYS A 47 4.94 9.00 13.66
C LYS A 47 4.27 8.17 12.58
N PHE A 48 3.52 7.14 13.00
CA PHE A 48 2.61 6.42 12.12
C PHE A 48 1.23 6.32 12.78
N PHE A 49 0.18 6.22 11.96
CA PHE A 49 -1.20 6.09 12.46
C PHE A 49 -1.57 4.63 12.68
N LEU A 50 -1.19 3.76 11.74
CA LEU A 50 -1.47 2.32 11.83
C LEU A 50 -0.16 1.56 11.72
N PRO A 51 0.06 0.54 12.60
CA PRO A 51 1.26 -0.28 12.51
C PRO A 51 1.25 -1.11 11.22
N PHE A 52 2.42 -1.55 10.81
CA PHE A 52 2.61 -2.32 9.56
C PHE A 52 1.62 -3.48 9.44
N LYS A 53 1.42 -4.22 10.52
CA LYS A 53 0.53 -5.38 10.53
C LYS A 53 -0.91 -5.00 10.12
N GLU A 54 -1.40 -3.87 10.62
CA GLU A 54 -2.74 -3.38 10.29
C GLU A 54 -2.81 -2.92 8.85
N ARG A 55 -1.82 -2.17 8.38
CA ARG A 55 -1.78 -1.68 7.01
C ARG A 55 -1.74 -2.84 6.01
N LYS A 56 -0.93 -3.85 6.33
CA LYS A 56 -0.83 -5.06 5.51
C LYS A 56 -2.19 -5.77 5.43
N SER A 57 -2.85 -5.95 6.58
CA SER A 57 -4.15 -6.61 6.63
C SER A 57 -5.20 -5.90 5.79
N ILE A 58 -5.25 -4.56 5.86
CA ILE A 58 -6.21 -3.79 5.08
C ILE A 58 -5.98 -3.99 3.58
N ILE A 59 -4.73 -3.88 3.14
CA ILE A 59 -4.40 -4.02 1.72
C ILE A 59 -4.66 -5.42 1.20
N GLU A 60 -4.33 -6.44 1.98
CA GLU A 60 -4.56 -7.83 1.60
C GLU A 60 -6.04 -8.17 1.41
N ASN A 61 -6.92 -7.42 2.07
CA ASN A 61 -8.36 -7.66 2.03
C ASN A 61 -9.11 -6.77 1.05
N LEU A 62 -8.40 -5.92 0.30
CA LEU A 62 -9.03 -5.12 -0.74
C LEU A 62 -9.34 -5.98 -1.96
N LYS A 63 -10.49 -5.73 -2.56
CA LYS A 63 -10.88 -6.39 -3.81
C LYS A 63 -10.43 -5.51 -4.98
N LEU A 64 -9.38 -5.93 -5.63
CA LEU A 64 -8.81 -5.21 -6.76
C LEU A 64 -9.04 -5.97 -8.06
#